data_0bd3d91eadf5b3403c6a989cfc0e5366
#
_entry.id   0bd3d91eadf5b3403c6a989cfc0e5366
#
_cell.length_a   1.000
_cell.length_b   1.000
_cell.length_c   1.000
_cell.angle_alpha   90.00
_cell.angle_beta   90.00
_cell.angle_gamma   90.00
#
_symmetry.space_group_name_H-M   'P 1'
#
loop_
_entity.id
_entity.type
_entity.pdbx_description
1 polymer ?
#
loop_
_entity_poly.entity_id
_entity_poly.type
_entity_poly.pdbx_seq_one_letter_code
_entity_poly.pdbx_strand_id
1 'polypeptide(L)'
;MALGVHLAAGEGKRMGQPKALVRDPDGTSWLLRAAAALDQGGCERVVVVLGAGADEAEAMLASVPVDVIVAPNWKAGMSASLRAGLGFLADGDCAVVSLVDLPDVTGEVVRRLIESGTGRDVLARASYDGVAGHPVLLGRHHWPGVLAGATGDRGARDYLATHDHVLVECGDLATGVDVDSLA
;
A
#
# COMPACT_ATOMS: atom_id res chain seq x y z
N MET A 1 12.23 12.70 1.65
CA MET A 1 11.17 12.54 0.61
C MET A 1 10.47 11.20 0.82
N ALA A 2 9.18 11.23 1.15
CA ALA A 2 8.35 10.04 1.29
C ALA A 2 7.58 9.78 -0.01
N LEU A 3 7.62 8.54 -0.50
CA LEU A 3 6.93 8.09 -1.71
C LEU A 3 5.79 7.14 -1.34
N GLY A 4 4.74 7.07 -2.16
CA GLY A 4 3.62 6.15 -1.97
C GLY A 4 3.72 4.95 -2.91
N VAL A 5 3.50 3.75 -2.38
CA VAL A 5 3.32 2.51 -3.14
C VAL A 5 1.94 1.96 -2.82
N HIS A 6 1.03 2.03 -3.78
CA HIS A 6 -0.32 1.49 -3.64
C HIS A 6 -0.43 0.13 -4.32
N LEU A 7 -0.58 -0.95 -3.55
CA LEU A 7 -0.69 -2.31 -4.07
C LEU A 7 -2.16 -2.65 -4.38
N ALA A 8 -2.49 -2.78 -5.65
CA ALA A 8 -3.85 -3.02 -6.15
C ALA A 8 -3.93 -4.15 -7.20
N ALA A 9 -3.00 -5.11 -7.16
CA ALA A 9 -2.87 -6.15 -8.18
C ALA A 9 -3.74 -7.40 -7.96
N GLY A 10 -4.42 -7.51 -6.81
CA GLY A 10 -5.11 -8.72 -6.37
C GLY A 10 -6.33 -9.11 -7.21
N GLU A 11 -6.49 -10.41 -7.46
CA GLU A 11 -7.63 -10.97 -8.24
C GLU A 11 -9.00 -10.81 -7.56
N GLY A 12 -9.03 -10.64 -6.22
CA GLY A 12 -10.29 -10.53 -5.48
C GLY A 12 -11.18 -11.76 -5.60
N LYS A 13 -10.62 -12.97 -5.57
CA LYS A 13 -11.36 -14.24 -5.77
C LYS A 13 -12.61 -14.36 -4.90
N ARG A 14 -12.51 -13.94 -3.63
CA ARG A 14 -13.64 -13.94 -2.69
C ARG A 14 -14.65 -12.81 -2.93
N MET A 15 -14.24 -11.76 -3.62
CA MET A 15 -15.08 -10.62 -4.01
C MET A 15 -15.75 -10.80 -5.36
N GLY A 16 -15.34 -11.80 -6.14
CA GLY A 16 -15.84 -12.05 -7.49
C GLY A 16 -15.38 -11.06 -8.54
N GLN A 17 -14.44 -10.14 -8.20
CA GLN A 17 -13.89 -9.15 -9.12
C GLN A 17 -12.50 -8.70 -8.64
N PRO A 18 -11.64 -8.16 -9.54
CA PRO A 18 -10.35 -7.59 -9.16
C PRO A 18 -10.50 -6.54 -8.07
N LYS A 19 -9.63 -6.58 -7.04
CA LYS A 19 -9.71 -5.64 -5.90
C LYS A 19 -9.59 -4.17 -6.33
N ALA A 20 -8.85 -3.88 -7.40
CA ALA A 20 -8.74 -2.54 -7.98
C ALA A 20 -10.07 -1.97 -8.52
N LEU A 21 -11.03 -2.83 -8.85
CA LEU A 21 -12.32 -2.42 -9.43
C LEU A 21 -13.45 -2.35 -8.39
N VAL A 22 -13.17 -2.70 -7.14
CA VAL A 22 -14.17 -2.71 -6.06
C VAL A 22 -14.61 -1.29 -5.72
N ARG A 23 -15.91 -1.17 -5.49
CA ARG A 23 -16.56 0.06 -5.04
C ARG A 23 -17.42 -0.20 -3.82
N ASP A 24 -17.56 0.81 -2.99
CA ASP A 24 -18.57 0.81 -1.92
C ASP A 24 -19.99 0.89 -2.52
N PRO A 25 -21.03 0.60 -1.72
CA PRO A 25 -22.44 0.70 -2.19
C PRO A 25 -22.82 2.10 -2.70
N ASP A 26 -22.14 3.16 -2.24
CA ASP A 26 -22.33 4.54 -2.72
C ASP A 26 -21.58 4.85 -4.03
N GLY A 27 -20.85 3.87 -4.59
CA GLY A 27 -20.07 4.00 -5.82
C GLY A 27 -18.62 4.48 -5.63
N THR A 28 -18.19 4.77 -4.39
CA THR A 28 -16.81 5.21 -4.11
C THR A 28 -15.81 4.11 -4.45
N SER A 29 -14.85 4.41 -5.32
CA SER A 29 -13.79 3.47 -5.72
C SER A 29 -12.74 3.33 -4.62
N TRP A 30 -12.44 2.10 -4.23
CA TRP A 30 -11.35 1.82 -3.28
C TRP A 30 -10.00 2.22 -3.84
N LEU A 31 -9.75 1.94 -5.13
CA LEU A 31 -8.52 2.30 -5.83
C LEU A 31 -8.24 3.80 -5.76
N LEU A 32 -9.23 4.61 -6.14
CA LEU A 32 -9.08 6.07 -6.16
C LEU A 32 -8.95 6.65 -4.76
N ARG A 33 -9.72 6.15 -3.80
CA ARG A 33 -9.66 6.58 -2.39
C ARG A 33 -8.30 6.31 -1.77
N ALA A 34 -7.75 5.12 -1.95
CA ALA A 34 -6.45 4.77 -1.39
C ALA A 34 -5.28 5.54 -2.06
N ALA A 35 -5.35 5.78 -3.37
CA ALA A 35 -4.40 6.64 -4.06
C ALA A 35 -4.44 8.08 -3.53
N ALA A 36 -5.65 8.63 -3.36
CA ALA A 36 -5.85 9.95 -2.77
C ALA A 36 -5.37 10.04 -1.32
N ALA A 37 -5.53 8.97 -0.51
CA ALA A 37 -5.04 8.94 0.85
C ALA A 37 -3.51 9.05 0.94
N LEU A 38 -2.77 8.44 0.02
CA LEU A 38 -1.31 8.58 -0.05
C LEU A 38 -0.89 10.01 -0.42
N ASP A 39 -1.50 10.60 -1.43
CA ASP A 39 -1.23 11.98 -1.86
C ASP A 39 -1.56 12.99 -0.74
N GLN A 40 -2.77 12.95 -0.19
CA GLN A 40 -3.23 13.82 0.90
C GLN A 40 -2.44 13.63 2.20
N GLY A 41 -1.89 12.43 2.41
CA GLY A 41 -1.04 12.09 3.55
C GLY A 41 0.37 12.64 3.46
N GLY A 42 0.78 13.18 2.30
CA GLY A 42 2.08 13.84 2.12
C GLY A 42 3.12 12.98 1.38
N CYS A 43 2.70 11.96 0.63
CA CYS A 43 3.58 11.30 -0.33
C CYS A 43 3.79 12.23 -1.54
N GLU A 44 5.04 12.58 -1.84
CA GLU A 44 5.41 13.50 -2.92
C GLU A 44 5.20 12.91 -4.32
N ARG A 45 5.16 11.60 -4.41
CA ARG A 45 4.90 10.83 -5.62
C ARG A 45 4.23 9.52 -5.24
N VAL A 46 3.21 9.11 -5.97
CA VAL A 46 2.49 7.86 -5.72
C VAL A 46 2.59 6.96 -6.94
N VAL A 47 2.98 5.71 -6.76
CA VAL A 47 2.89 4.66 -7.77
C VAL A 47 1.78 3.67 -7.40
N VAL A 48 0.88 3.42 -8.34
CA VAL A 48 -0.16 2.40 -8.23
C VAL A 48 0.28 1.15 -8.99
N VAL A 49 0.35 0.04 -8.28
CA VAL A 49 0.77 -1.25 -8.84
C VAL A 49 -0.45 -2.10 -9.14
N LEU A 50 -0.74 -2.28 -10.40
CA LEU A 50 -1.88 -3.03 -10.93
C LEU A 50 -1.50 -4.47 -11.32
N GLY A 51 -2.53 -5.29 -11.50
CA GLY A 51 -2.43 -6.68 -11.94
C GLY A 51 -3.74 -7.15 -12.57
N ALA A 52 -4.59 -7.85 -11.82
CA ALA A 52 -5.91 -8.22 -12.30
C ALA A 52 -6.76 -6.98 -12.62
N GLY A 53 -7.39 -6.96 -13.79
CA GLY A 53 -8.23 -5.83 -14.24
C GLY A 53 -7.44 -4.55 -14.54
N ALA A 54 -6.15 -4.67 -14.89
CA ALA A 54 -5.25 -3.51 -15.05
C ALA A 54 -5.77 -2.48 -16.05
N ASP A 55 -6.26 -2.90 -17.22
CA ASP A 55 -6.70 -1.97 -18.28
C ASP A 55 -7.86 -1.06 -17.81
N GLU A 56 -8.83 -1.65 -17.11
CA GLU A 56 -9.97 -0.92 -16.58
C GLU A 56 -9.56 -0.02 -15.40
N ALA A 57 -8.70 -0.53 -14.51
CA ALA A 57 -8.18 0.22 -13.37
C ALA A 57 -7.30 1.40 -13.83
N GLU A 58 -6.47 1.22 -14.86
CA GLU A 58 -5.65 2.29 -15.44
C GLU A 58 -6.52 3.40 -16.04
N ALA A 59 -7.60 3.03 -16.74
CA ALA A 59 -8.56 3.99 -17.26
C ALA A 59 -9.21 4.83 -16.14
N MET A 60 -9.47 4.24 -14.97
CA MET A 60 -10.00 4.98 -13.80
C MET A 60 -8.98 5.98 -13.24
N LEU A 61 -7.69 5.71 -13.37
CA LEU A 61 -6.60 6.55 -12.87
C LEU A 61 -6.16 7.65 -13.86
N ALA A 62 -6.69 7.69 -15.08
CA ALA A 62 -6.21 8.57 -16.15
C ALA A 62 -6.20 10.07 -15.81
N SER A 63 -7.02 10.53 -14.86
CA SER A 63 -7.07 11.92 -14.40
C SER A 63 -6.45 12.13 -13.00
N VAL A 64 -5.84 11.09 -12.43
CA VAL A 64 -5.23 11.15 -11.10
C VAL A 64 -3.73 11.35 -11.26
N PRO A 65 -3.07 12.24 -10.51
CA PRO A 65 -1.63 12.51 -10.65
C PRO A 65 -0.79 11.41 -9.97
N VAL A 66 -0.86 10.19 -10.50
CA VAL A 66 -0.10 9.03 -10.03
C VAL A 66 0.62 8.35 -11.18
N ASP A 67 1.72 7.67 -10.86
CA ASP A 67 2.31 6.73 -11.81
C ASP A 67 1.56 5.40 -11.75
N VAL A 68 1.37 4.76 -12.89
CA VAL A 68 0.72 3.46 -12.97
C VAL A 68 1.68 2.45 -13.57
N ILE A 69 1.84 1.31 -12.91
CA ILE A 69 2.60 0.18 -13.42
C ILE A 69 1.81 -1.12 -13.28
N VAL A 70 2.01 -2.05 -14.20
CA VAL A 70 1.47 -3.40 -14.09
C VAL A 70 2.58 -4.33 -13.64
N ALA A 71 2.40 -5.03 -12.52
CA ALA A 71 3.37 -6.00 -12.05
C ALA A 71 3.41 -7.23 -12.98
N PRO A 72 4.55 -7.57 -13.61
CA PRO A 72 4.61 -8.63 -14.64
C PRO A 72 4.15 -10.00 -14.12
N ASN A 73 4.47 -10.28 -12.86
CA ASN A 73 4.20 -11.57 -12.22
C ASN A 73 3.22 -11.43 -11.03
N TRP A 74 2.23 -10.55 -11.14
CA TRP A 74 1.28 -10.27 -10.05
C TRP A 74 0.59 -11.52 -9.49
N LYS A 75 0.37 -12.56 -10.31
CA LYS A 75 -0.20 -13.85 -9.89
C LYS A 75 0.67 -14.61 -8.88
N ALA A 76 1.94 -14.26 -8.75
CA ALA A 76 2.84 -14.83 -7.74
C ALA A 76 2.59 -14.27 -6.33
N GLY A 77 1.63 -13.35 -6.16
CA GLY A 77 1.21 -12.78 -4.88
C GLY A 77 1.72 -11.36 -4.63
N MET A 78 1.41 -10.85 -3.44
CA MET A 78 1.71 -9.47 -3.01
C MET A 78 3.21 -9.13 -3.15
N SER A 79 4.10 -10.09 -2.93
CA SER A 79 5.55 -9.88 -3.01
C SER A 79 6.01 -9.46 -4.42
N ALA A 80 5.37 -9.95 -5.48
CA ALA A 80 5.66 -9.53 -6.85
C ALA A 80 5.27 -8.07 -7.08
N SER A 81 4.12 -7.66 -6.58
CA SER A 81 3.64 -6.27 -6.66
C SER A 81 4.49 -5.31 -5.84
N LEU A 82 4.88 -5.70 -4.63
CA LEU A 82 5.78 -4.91 -3.79
C LEU A 82 7.14 -4.72 -4.45
N ARG A 83 7.68 -5.77 -5.07
CA ARG A 83 8.94 -5.74 -5.82
C ARG A 83 8.86 -4.79 -7.01
N ALA A 84 7.77 -4.83 -7.76
CA ALA A 84 7.55 -3.92 -8.88
C ALA A 84 7.45 -2.46 -8.40
N GLY A 85 6.67 -2.19 -7.36
CA GLY A 85 6.48 -0.84 -6.81
C GLY A 85 7.76 -0.22 -6.26
N LEU A 86 8.47 -0.92 -5.37
CA LEU A 86 9.73 -0.43 -4.81
C LEU A 86 10.83 -0.32 -5.87
N GLY A 87 10.86 -1.23 -6.85
CA GLY A 87 11.81 -1.19 -7.96
C GLY A 87 11.58 -0.01 -8.92
N PHE A 88 10.36 0.46 -9.06
CA PHE A 88 10.01 1.64 -9.85
C PHE A 88 10.45 2.95 -9.18
N LEU A 89 10.46 3.00 -7.86
CA LEU A 89 10.80 4.18 -7.08
C LEU A 89 12.31 4.32 -6.89
N ALA A 90 13.00 4.93 -7.87
CA ALA A 90 14.46 5.06 -7.84
C ALA A 90 14.98 6.08 -6.81
N ASP A 91 14.23 7.11 -6.42
CA ASP A 91 14.78 8.34 -5.81
C ASP A 91 14.28 8.70 -4.40
N GLY A 92 13.42 7.93 -3.75
CA GLY A 92 12.90 8.26 -2.42
C GLY A 92 13.83 7.89 -1.26
N ASP A 93 13.64 8.53 -0.12
CA ASP A 93 14.30 8.13 1.14
C ASP A 93 13.51 7.04 1.86
N CYS A 94 12.20 7.06 1.72
CA CYS A 94 11.30 6.05 2.27
C CYS A 94 10.04 5.89 1.41
N ALA A 95 9.34 4.78 1.57
CA ALA A 95 8.08 4.48 0.90
C ALA A 95 6.99 4.09 1.90
N VAL A 96 5.81 4.69 1.76
CA VAL A 96 4.58 4.25 2.41
C VAL A 96 3.91 3.21 1.52
N VAL A 97 3.80 1.99 2.00
CA VAL A 97 3.15 0.88 1.30
C VAL A 97 1.73 0.72 1.84
N SER A 98 0.75 0.91 0.97
CA SER A 98 -0.67 0.77 1.27
C SER A 98 -1.34 -0.30 0.39
N LEU A 99 -2.45 -0.84 0.87
CA LEU A 99 -3.24 -1.87 0.19
C LEU A 99 -4.61 -1.33 -0.23
N VAL A 100 -5.13 -1.82 -1.36
CA VAL A 100 -6.42 -1.39 -1.91
C VAL A 100 -7.62 -1.80 -1.07
N ASP A 101 -7.50 -2.87 -0.29
CA ASP A 101 -8.56 -3.46 0.52
C ASP A 101 -8.68 -2.91 1.95
N LEU A 102 -8.14 -1.71 2.17
CA LEU A 102 -8.23 -0.98 3.44
C LEU A 102 -9.11 0.27 3.26
N PRO A 103 -10.43 0.10 3.16
CA PRO A 103 -11.33 1.18 2.73
C PRO A 103 -11.44 2.35 3.72
N ASP A 104 -11.09 2.17 4.98
CA ASP A 104 -11.16 3.22 6.02
C ASP A 104 -9.82 3.92 6.30
N VAL A 105 -8.73 3.50 5.66
CA VAL A 105 -7.43 4.16 5.80
C VAL A 105 -7.43 5.48 5.02
N THR A 106 -7.25 6.58 5.73
CA THR A 106 -7.30 7.94 5.21
C THR A 106 -5.93 8.59 5.09
N GLY A 107 -5.88 9.79 4.48
CA GLY A 107 -4.66 10.60 4.44
C GLY A 107 -4.13 10.99 5.82
N GLU A 108 -4.99 11.06 6.85
CA GLU A 108 -4.56 11.34 8.22
C GLU A 108 -3.74 10.20 8.82
N VAL A 109 -4.11 8.95 8.54
CA VAL A 109 -3.32 7.77 8.92
C VAL A 109 -1.94 7.82 8.25
N VAL A 110 -1.91 8.09 6.94
CA VAL A 110 -0.67 8.18 6.16
C VAL A 110 0.22 9.31 6.70
N ARG A 111 -0.35 10.48 6.97
CA ARG A 111 0.38 11.64 7.51
C ARG A 111 0.99 11.31 8.88
N ARG A 112 0.21 10.74 9.80
CA ARG A 112 0.70 10.34 11.13
C ARG A 112 1.85 9.35 11.03
N LEU A 113 1.76 8.42 10.09
CA LEU A 113 2.83 7.45 9.85
C LEU A 113 4.11 8.15 9.34
N ILE A 114 4.01 9.09 8.39
CA ILE A 114 5.15 9.86 7.87
C ILE A 114 5.76 10.74 8.97
N GLU A 115 4.93 11.35 9.83
CA GLU A 115 5.39 12.19 10.94
C GLU A 115 6.16 11.40 12.01
N SER A 116 5.99 10.09 12.09
CA SER A 116 6.78 9.24 12.99
C SER A 116 8.26 9.15 12.62
N GLY A 117 8.61 9.56 11.41
CA GLY A 117 9.99 9.65 10.92
C GLY A 117 10.06 9.59 9.40
N THR A 118 11.03 10.30 8.85
CA THR A 118 11.37 10.24 7.42
C THR A 118 12.86 10.06 7.27
N GLY A 119 13.29 9.19 6.40
CA GLY A 119 14.71 8.93 6.18
C GLY A 119 14.93 7.50 5.69
N ARG A 120 16.18 7.20 5.43
CA ARG A 120 16.52 5.92 4.79
C ARG A 120 16.51 4.73 5.75
N ASP A 121 16.58 5.00 7.07
CA ASP A 121 16.62 3.99 8.12
C ASP A 121 15.27 3.83 8.86
N VAL A 122 14.25 4.61 8.48
CA VAL A 122 12.93 4.52 9.13
C VAL A 122 12.29 3.18 8.85
N LEU A 123 11.73 2.57 9.90
CA LEU A 123 10.90 1.38 9.80
C LEU A 123 9.73 1.54 10.76
N ALA A 124 8.54 1.70 10.23
CA ALA A 124 7.33 1.91 11.01
C ALA A 124 6.12 1.28 10.33
N ARG A 125 5.06 1.06 11.09
CA ARG A 125 3.77 0.62 10.56
C ARG A 125 2.63 1.14 11.40
N ALA A 126 1.49 1.35 10.78
CA ALA A 126 0.28 1.66 11.51
C ALA A 126 -0.14 0.51 12.42
N SER A 127 -0.68 0.85 13.58
CA SER A 127 -1.38 -0.08 14.47
C SER A 127 -2.77 0.47 14.78
N TYR A 128 -3.67 -0.42 15.10
CA TYR A 128 -5.06 -0.12 15.40
C TYR A 128 -5.44 -0.88 16.66
N ASP A 129 -5.69 -0.16 17.75
CA ASP A 129 -5.89 -0.72 19.09
C ASP A 129 -4.76 -1.71 19.49
N GLY A 130 -3.52 -1.34 19.16
CA GLY A 130 -2.34 -2.14 19.44
C GLY A 130 -2.08 -3.28 18.45
N VAL A 131 -2.95 -3.52 17.49
CA VAL A 131 -2.77 -4.55 16.45
C VAL A 131 -2.06 -3.96 15.24
N ALA A 132 -0.92 -4.51 14.91
CA ALA A 132 -0.10 -4.04 13.78
C ALA A 132 -0.79 -4.27 12.42
N GLY A 133 -0.89 -3.24 11.59
CA GLY A 133 -1.59 -3.23 10.32
C GLY A 133 -0.81 -2.55 9.18
N HIS A 134 -1.54 -2.05 8.20
CA HIS A 134 -1.05 -1.19 7.13
C HIS A 134 -1.67 0.21 7.26
N PRO A 135 -1.04 1.24 6.66
CA PRO A 135 0.16 1.20 5.82
C PRO A 135 1.46 0.94 6.61
N VAL A 136 2.52 0.61 5.86
CA VAL A 136 3.87 0.39 6.36
C VAL A 136 4.81 1.44 5.77
N LEU A 137 5.69 2.03 6.59
CA LEU A 137 6.71 2.98 6.17
C LEU A 137 8.08 2.28 6.16
N LEU A 138 8.65 2.18 4.97
CA LEU A 138 9.90 1.47 4.70
C LEU A 138 10.99 2.45 4.26
N GLY A 139 11.97 2.72 5.09
CA GLY A 139 13.19 3.44 4.71
C GLY A 139 13.97 2.69 3.63
N ARG A 140 14.64 3.41 2.77
CA ARG A 140 15.31 2.85 1.58
C ARG A 140 16.35 1.78 1.92
N HIS A 141 17.05 1.89 3.05
CA HIS A 141 18.04 0.92 3.47
C HIS A 141 17.41 -0.46 3.81
N HIS A 142 16.12 -0.50 4.11
CA HIS A 142 15.37 -1.73 4.36
C HIS A 142 14.90 -2.44 3.07
N TRP A 143 14.79 -1.72 1.93
CA TRP A 143 14.23 -2.29 0.70
C TRP A 143 14.93 -3.56 0.22
N PRO A 144 16.29 -3.62 0.17
CA PRO A 144 16.95 -4.85 -0.25
C PRO A 144 16.60 -6.06 0.62
N GLY A 145 16.56 -5.88 1.94
CA GLY A 145 16.20 -6.93 2.89
C GLY A 145 14.74 -7.35 2.77
N VAL A 146 13.82 -6.38 2.65
CA VAL A 146 12.40 -6.65 2.40
C VAL A 146 12.22 -7.44 1.12
N LEU A 147 12.86 -7.03 0.01
CA LEU A 147 12.72 -7.69 -1.29
C LEU A 147 13.36 -9.07 -1.31
N ALA A 148 14.46 -9.30 -0.57
CA ALA A 148 15.09 -10.61 -0.44
C ALA A 148 14.20 -11.60 0.31
N GLY A 149 13.49 -11.14 1.37
CA GLY A 149 12.61 -11.97 2.17
C GLY A 149 11.18 -12.10 1.66
N ALA A 150 10.76 -11.24 0.74
CA ALA A 150 9.38 -11.21 0.26
C ALA A 150 9.06 -12.43 -0.63
N THR A 151 8.10 -13.25 -0.19
CA THR A 151 7.63 -14.44 -0.92
C THR A 151 6.10 -14.55 -0.87
N GLY A 152 5.47 -14.94 -1.99
CA GLY A 152 4.03 -15.14 -2.10
C GLY A 152 3.24 -13.91 -1.61
N ASP A 153 2.29 -14.11 -0.73
CA ASP A 153 1.42 -13.05 -0.19
C ASP A 153 1.93 -12.41 1.12
N ARG A 154 3.17 -12.69 1.52
CA ARG A 154 3.71 -12.19 2.79
C ARG A 154 4.22 -10.75 2.73
N GLY A 155 4.55 -10.26 1.53
CA GLY A 155 5.06 -8.89 1.36
C GLY A 155 6.26 -8.59 2.27
N ALA A 156 6.18 -7.53 3.07
CA ALA A 156 7.21 -7.15 4.05
C ALA A 156 7.05 -7.83 5.43
N ARG A 157 6.05 -8.70 5.62
CA ARG A 157 5.68 -9.26 6.94
C ARG A 157 6.85 -9.94 7.65
N ASP A 158 7.56 -10.82 6.94
CA ASP A 158 8.64 -11.62 7.54
C ASP A 158 9.83 -10.74 7.90
N TYR A 159 10.11 -9.70 7.13
CA TYR A 159 11.14 -8.72 7.43
C TYR A 159 10.78 -7.92 8.69
N LEU A 160 9.56 -7.41 8.78
CA LEU A 160 9.08 -6.67 9.94
C LEU A 160 9.04 -7.52 11.21
N ALA A 161 8.77 -8.81 11.11
CA ALA A 161 8.75 -9.72 12.26
C ALA A 161 10.15 -9.92 12.90
N THR A 162 11.23 -9.65 12.16
CA THR A 162 12.62 -9.87 12.59
C THR A 162 13.43 -8.58 12.78
N HIS A 163 12.82 -7.42 12.54
CA HIS A 163 13.47 -6.11 12.69
C HIS A 163 12.64 -5.20 13.58
N ASP A 164 13.33 -4.51 14.48
CA ASP A 164 12.69 -3.50 15.33
C ASP A 164 12.06 -2.40 14.48
N HIS A 165 10.83 -2.06 14.76
CA HIS A 165 10.08 -1.04 14.03
C HIS A 165 9.11 -0.31 14.96
N VAL A 166 8.77 0.91 14.58
CA VAL A 166 7.83 1.74 15.34
C VAL A 166 6.39 1.33 15.01
N LEU A 167 5.58 1.06 16.03
CA LEU A 167 4.12 0.97 15.89
C LEU A 167 3.52 2.36 16.09
N VAL A 168 2.83 2.86 15.07
CA VAL A 168 2.17 4.16 15.08
C VAL A 168 0.69 3.95 15.27
N GLU A 169 0.18 4.27 16.47
CA GLU A 169 -1.23 4.03 16.81
C GLU A 169 -2.16 4.95 16.02
N CYS A 170 -3.11 4.37 15.31
CA CYS A 170 -4.08 5.01 14.44
C CYS A 170 -5.52 4.54 14.67
N GLY A 171 -5.81 3.83 15.76
CA GLY A 171 -7.14 3.30 16.08
C GLY A 171 -8.21 4.39 16.30
N ASP A 172 -7.78 5.62 16.59
CA ASP A 172 -8.66 6.79 16.64
C ASP A 172 -9.05 7.36 15.27
N LEU A 173 -8.36 6.94 14.20
CA LEU A 173 -8.55 7.42 12.82
C LEU A 173 -9.21 6.39 11.90
N ALA A 174 -8.94 5.11 12.12
CA ALA A 174 -9.41 4.01 11.29
C ALA A 174 -9.39 2.69 12.06
N THR A 175 -9.97 1.65 11.48
CA THR A 175 -9.88 0.28 12.03
C THR A 175 -8.72 -0.51 11.43
N GLY A 176 -8.30 -0.14 10.23
CA GLY A 176 -7.24 -0.82 9.48
C GLY A 176 -7.57 -2.27 9.11
N VAL A 177 -8.86 -2.62 9.14
CA VAL A 177 -9.33 -3.96 8.80
C VAL A 177 -9.36 -4.11 7.28
N ASP A 178 -8.69 -5.14 6.78
CA ASP A 178 -8.77 -5.55 5.38
C ASP A 178 -10.13 -6.18 5.08
N VAL A 179 -10.72 -5.77 3.96
CA VAL A 179 -12.00 -6.33 3.48
C VAL A 179 -11.74 -7.31 2.37
N ASP A 180 -11.97 -8.59 2.66
CA ASP A 180 -11.70 -9.70 1.74
C ASP A 180 -12.94 -10.24 1.03
N SER A 181 -14.14 -9.86 1.47
CA SER A 181 -15.41 -10.24 0.85
C SER A 181 -16.41 -9.10 0.99
N LEU A 182 -17.22 -8.91 -0.04
CA LEU A 182 -18.39 -8.04 0.03
C LEU A 182 -19.55 -8.85 0.67
N ALA A 183 -20.17 -8.26 1.68
CA ALA A 183 -21.33 -8.86 2.37
C ALA A 183 -22.55 -8.90 1.45
#